data_0624b5ffadc5dbf8b1ac05cd0f1cfbb5
#
_entry.id   0624b5ffadc5dbf8b1ac05cd0f1cfbb5
#
_cell.length_a   1.000
_cell.length_b   1.000
_cell.length_c   1.000
_cell.angle_alpha   90.00
_cell.angle_beta   90.00
_cell.angle_gamma   90.00
#
_symmetry.space_group_name_H-M   'P 1'
#
loop_
_entity.id
_entity.type
_entity.pdbx_description
1 polymer ?
#
loop_
_entity_poly.entity_id
_entity_poly.type
_entity_poly.pdbx_seq_one_letter_code
_entity_poly.pdbx_strand_id
1 'polypeptide(L)'
;MDTRVAGRPPRSPAPPSSAKGLAPILRALGDDTRLRIFALLTKAELCVCEIEDILDLSQSLVSNHLAVLRRVGLVEGRRDAEDARWVFYHANEAATARLRERLDALLDVRASPGDRPRAEQVCRIRGRQ
;
A
#
# COMPACT_ATOMS: atom_id res chain seq x y z
N MET A 1 -1.23 26.88 -0.77
CA MET A 1 -1.13 27.45 0.46
C MET A 1 -2.27 27.08 1.42
N ASP A 2 -2.03 26.16 2.25
CA ASP A 2 -3.06 25.68 3.14
C ASP A 2 -2.69 25.94 4.57
N THR A 3 -3.12 27.07 5.10
CA THR A 3 -2.82 27.48 6.46
C THR A 3 -3.55 26.63 7.49
N ARG A 4 -4.59 25.91 7.06
CA ARG A 4 -5.34 25.06 7.99
C ARG A 4 -4.52 23.92 8.53
N VAL A 5 -3.59 23.42 7.74
CA VAL A 5 -2.73 22.35 8.18
C VAL A 5 -1.75 22.81 9.24
N ALA A 6 -1.21 24.01 9.05
CA ALA A 6 -0.23 24.55 9.97
C ALA A 6 -0.79 24.86 11.36
N GLY A 7 -2.07 25.18 11.44
CA GLY A 7 -2.70 25.53 12.72
C GLY A 7 -3.22 24.34 13.51
N ARG A 8 -3.04 23.13 13.01
CA ARG A 8 -3.62 21.94 13.63
C ARG A 8 -2.59 21.22 14.48
N PRO A 9 -2.78 21.15 15.79
CA PRO A 9 -1.86 20.38 16.61
C PRO A 9 -2.05 18.90 16.37
N PRO A 10 -1.00 18.09 16.44
CA PRO A 10 -1.12 16.65 16.32
C PRO A 10 -1.92 16.11 17.50
N ARG A 11 -2.86 15.23 17.21
CA ARG A 11 -3.72 14.64 18.23
C ARG A 11 -3.07 13.49 18.96
N SER A 12 -2.05 12.93 18.37
CA SER A 12 -1.36 11.78 18.93
C SER A 12 0.10 11.87 18.51
N PRO A 13 0.97 11.11 19.15
CA PRO A 13 2.35 11.05 18.71
C PRO A 13 2.40 10.72 17.23
N ALA A 14 3.19 11.45 16.48
CA ALA A 14 3.34 11.19 15.06
C ALA A 14 3.86 9.78 14.87
N PRO A 15 3.30 9.04 13.91
CA PRO A 15 3.86 7.73 13.59
C PRO A 15 5.28 7.89 13.07
N PRO A 16 6.10 6.85 13.17
CA PRO A 16 7.43 6.92 12.57
C PRO A 16 7.31 7.27 11.10
N SER A 17 8.28 8.01 10.58
CA SER A 17 8.23 8.45 9.19
C SER A 17 8.11 7.30 8.21
N SER A 18 8.59 6.13 8.59
CA SER A 18 8.47 4.93 7.76
C SER A 18 7.03 4.48 7.56
N ALA A 19 6.12 4.81 8.50
CA ALA A 19 4.72 4.44 8.40
C ALA A 19 3.89 5.48 7.65
N LYS A 20 4.46 6.65 7.37
CA LYS A 20 3.70 7.76 6.78
C LYS A 20 3.30 7.44 5.35
N GLY A 21 2.00 7.47 5.08
CA GLY A 21 1.49 7.17 3.75
C GLY A 21 1.39 5.68 3.41
N LEU A 22 1.77 4.80 4.32
CA LEU A 22 1.70 3.36 4.08
C LEU A 22 0.31 2.78 4.22
N ALA A 23 -0.49 3.32 5.14
CA ALA A 23 -1.78 2.70 5.45
C ALA A 23 -2.71 2.55 4.25
N PRO A 24 -2.88 3.54 3.36
CA PRO A 24 -3.71 3.35 2.18
C PRO A 24 -3.18 2.25 1.25
N ILE A 25 -1.87 2.17 1.10
CA ILE A 25 -1.23 1.17 0.25
C ILE A 25 -1.44 -0.23 0.85
N LEU A 26 -1.21 -0.37 2.15
CA LEU A 26 -1.40 -1.65 2.82
C LEU A 26 -2.87 -2.07 2.84
N ARG A 27 -3.80 -1.10 2.94
CA ARG A 27 -5.23 -1.40 2.84
C ARG A 27 -5.58 -1.95 1.47
N ALA A 28 -5.01 -1.36 0.41
CA ALA A 28 -5.23 -1.87 -0.95
C ALA A 28 -4.71 -3.29 -1.10
N LEU A 29 -3.59 -3.62 -0.49
CA LEU A 29 -3.01 -4.96 -0.53
C LEU A 29 -3.60 -5.91 0.52
N GLY A 30 -4.43 -5.42 1.41
CA GLY A 30 -5.01 -6.20 2.49
C GLY A 30 -6.18 -7.08 2.07
N ASP A 31 -6.40 -7.26 0.79
CA ASP A 31 -7.38 -8.18 0.23
C ASP A 31 -6.62 -9.28 -0.51
N ASP A 32 -6.99 -10.53 -0.27
CA ASP A 32 -6.28 -11.67 -0.86
C ASP A 32 -6.23 -11.61 -2.38
N THR A 33 -7.36 -11.30 -3.01
CA THR A 33 -7.43 -11.22 -4.46
C THR A 33 -6.56 -10.09 -5.01
N ARG A 34 -6.61 -8.91 -4.39
CA ARG A 34 -5.77 -7.79 -4.82
C ARG A 34 -4.28 -8.10 -4.65
N LEU A 35 -3.94 -8.76 -3.55
CA LEU A 35 -2.55 -9.15 -3.33
C LEU A 35 -2.06 -10.10 -4.41
N ARG A 36 -2.90 -11.05 -4.80
CA ARG A 36 -2.57 -12.00 -5.86
C ARG A 36 -2.44 -11.32 -7.21
N ILE A 37 -3.35 -10.40 -7.53
CA ILE A 37 -3.27 -9.62 -8.78
C ILE A 37 -1.97 -8.80 -8.79
N PHE A 38 -1.67 -8.12 -7.72
CA PHE A 38 -0.46 -7.32 -7.64
C PHE A 38 0.79 -8.18 -7.82
N ALA A 39 0.82 -9.35 -7.17
CA ALA A 39 1.95 -10.27 -7.29
C ALA A 39 2.16 -10.72 -8.75
N LEU A 40 1.08 -10.99 -9.48
CA LEU A 40 1.18 -11.31 -10.90
C LEU A 40 1.77 -10.16 -11.70
N LEU A 41 1.32 -8.94 -11.42
CA LEU A 41 1.73 -7.76 -12.18
C LEU A 41 3.15 -7.29 -11.85
N THR A 42 3.74 -7.77 -10.76
CA THR A 42 5.17 -7.55 -10.51
C THR A 42 6.03 -8.45 -11.40
N LYS A 43 5.45 -9.51 -11.96
CA LYS A 43 6.19 -10.49 -12.76
C LYS A 43 5.96 -10.33 -14.25
N ALA A 44 4.80 -9.82 -14.64
CA ALA A 44 4.43 -9.76 -16.05
C ALA A 44 3.43 -8.64 -16.28
N GLU A 45 3.42 -8.14 -17.50
CA GLU A 45 2.40 -7.21 -17.95
C GLU A 45 1.25 -8.01 -18.53
N LEU A 46 0.03 -7.80 -18.02
CA LEU A 46 -1.13 -8.62 -18.35
C LEU A 46 -2.35 -7.75 -18.65
N CYS A 47 -3.19 -8.20 -19.57
CA CYS A 47 -4.50 -7.60 -19.77
C CYS A 47 -5.52 -8.22 -18.81
N VAL A 48 -6.72 -7.61 -18.73
CA VAL A 48 -7.77 -8.11 -17.84
C VAL A 48 -8.12 -9.56 -18.13
N CYS A 49 -8.23 -9.91 -19.40
CA CYS A 49 -8.58 -11.28 -19.81
C CYS A 49 -7.60 -12.32 -19.28
N GLU A 50 -6.32 -11.98 -19.31
CA GLU A 50 -5.29 -12.89 -18.82
C GLU A 50 -5.37 -13.06 -17.29
N ILE A 51 -5.65 -11.97 -16.59
CA ILE A 51 -5.82 -12.03 -15.15
C ILE A 51 -7.06 -12.87 -14.78
N GLU A 52 -8.16 -12.68 -15.51
CA GLU A 52 -9.37 -13.48 -15.32
C GLU A 52 -9.08 -14.96 -15.44
N ASP A 53 -8.36 -15.34 -16.48
CA ASP A 53 -8.03 -16.75 -16.74
C ASP A 53 -7.11 -17.32 -15.66
N ILE A 54 -6.08 -16.58 -15.30
CA ILE A 54 -5.08 -17.06 -14.34
C ILE A 54 -5.69 -17.26 -12.96
N LEU A 55 -6.55 -16.31 -12.53
CA LEU A 55 -7.11 -16.32 -11.18
C LEU A 55 -8.54 -16.86 -11.11
N ASP A 56 -9.13 -17.20 -12.25
CA ASP A 56 -10.51 -17.68 -12.34
C ASP A 56 -11.49 -16.70 -11.70
N LEU A 57 -11.46 -15.46 -12.18
CA LEU A 57 -12.28 -14.37 -11.67
C LEU A 57 -13.09 -13.73 -12.80
N SER A 58 -14.19 -13.08 -12.45
CA SER A 58 -14.98 -12.35 -13.42
C SER A 58 -14.28 -11.04 -13.83
N GLN A 59 -14.63 -10.55 -15.01
CA GLN A 59 -14.07 -9.29 -15.51
C GLN A 59 -14.35 -8.12 -14.57
N SER A 60 -15.59 -8.02 -14.08
CA SER A 60 -15.94 -6.91 -13.21
C SER A 60 -15.18 -6.95 -11.89
N LEU A 61 -14.94 -8.13 -11.36
CA LEU A 61 -14.17 -8.29 -10.14
C LEU A 61 -12.71 -7.88 -10.34
N VAL A 62 -12.09 -8.34 -11.44
CA VAL A 62 -10.71 -7.97 -11.78
C VAL A 62 -10.62 -6.46 -11.98
N SER A 63 -11.56 -5.88 -12.74
CA SER A 63 -11.57 -4.45 -13.01
C SER A 63 -11.70 -3.62 -11.73
N ASN A 64 -12.55 -4.05 -10.81
CA ASN A 64 -12.73 -3.34 -9.54
C ASN A 64 -11.46 -3.39 -8.68
N HIS A 65 -10.82 -4.55 -8.62
CA HIS A 65 -9.58 -4.68 -7.86
C HIS A 65 -8.42 -3.90 -8.49
N LEU A 66 -8.35 -3.90 -9.82
CA LEU A 66 -7.35 -3.08 -10.52
C LEU A 66 -7.56 -1.60 -10.25
N ALA A 67 -8.82 -1.15 -10.20
CA ALA A 67 -9.12 0.26 -9.92
C ALA A 67 -8.60 0.67 -8.54
N VAL A 68 -8.74 -0.19 -7.54
CA VAL A 68 -8.22 0.08 -6.19
C VAL A 68 -6.70 0.18 -6.22
N LEU A 69 -6.03 -0.76 -6.86
CA LEU A 69 -4.57 -0.77 -6.96
C LEU A 69 -4.02 0.44 -7.73
N ARG A 70 -4.73 0.85 -8.77
CA ARG A 70 -4.36 2.05 -9.53
C ARG A 70 -4.52 3.31 -8.71
N ARG A 71 -5.57 3.39 -7.93
CA ARG A 71 -5.85 4.56 -7.10
C ARG A 71 -4.74 4.86 -6.10
N VAL A 72 -4.11 3.83 -5.57
CA VAL A 72 -2.98 4.00 -4.65
C VAL A 72 -1.63 4.04 -5.37
N GLY A 73 -1.64 3.95 -6.69
CA GLY A 73 -0.43 4.11 -7.49
C GLY A 73 0.45 2.88 -7.62
N LEU A 74 -0.01 1.72 -7.18
CA LEU A 74 0.79 0.48 -7.24
C LEU A 74 0.79 -0.16 -8.62
N VAL A 75 -0.24 0.09 -9.40
CA VAL A 75 -0.44 -0.51 -10.71
C VAL A 75 -0.76 0.59 -11.71
N GLU A 76 -0.28 0.45 -12.91
CA GLU A 76 -0.64 1.34 -14.00
C GLU A 76 -0.96 0.53 -15.24
N GLY A 77 -1.74 1.14 -16.13
CA GLY A 77 -2.13 0.53 -17.38
C GLY A 77 -1.55 1.30 -18.55
N ARG A 78 -1.25 0.59 -19.62
CA ARG A 78 -0.89 1.22 -20.88
C ARG A 78 -1.70 0.63 -22.00
N ARG A 79 -2.08 1.47 -22.95
CA ARG A 79 -2.76 1.00 -24.14
C ARG A 79 -1.75 0.41 -25.12
N ASP A 80 -2.17 -0.66 -25.78
CA ASP A 80 -1.32 -1.24 -26.81
C ASP A 80 -1.13 -0.26 -27.96
N ALA A 81 0.10 -0.19 -28.47
CA ALA A 81 0.45 0.76 -29.53
C ALA A 81 -0.26 0.42 -30.86
N GLU A 82 -0.49 -0.85 -31.11
CA GLU A 82 -1.12 -1.31 -32.36
C GLU A 82 -2.63 -1.35 -32.29
N ASP A 83 -3.18 -1.68 -31.12
CA ASP A 83 -4.62 -1.78 -30.93
C ASP A 83 -5.01 -1.19 -29.58
N ALA A 84 -5.53 0.05 -29.62
CA ALA A 84 -5.86 0.80 -28.41
C ALA A 84 -7.01 0.20 -27.60
N ARG A 85 -7.68 -0.84 -28.11
CA ARG A 85 -8.71 -1.55 -27.34
C ARG A 85 -8.09 -2.42 -26.24
N TRP A 86 -6.82 -2.77 -26.39
CA TRP A 86 -6.11 -3.58 -25.40
C TRP A 86 -5.39 -2.69 -24.43
N VAL A 87 -5.61 -2.96 -23.15
CA VAL A 87 -4.90 -2.27 -22.06
C VAL A 87 -4.16 -3.33 -21.27
N PHE A 88 -2.86 -3.13 -21.13
CA PHE A 88 -2.01 -4.01 -20.34
C PHE A 88 -1.67 -3.33 -19.02
N TYR A 89 -1.72 -4.08 -17.96
CA TYR A 89 -1.45 -3.59 -16.62
C TYR A 89 -0.15 -4.17 -16.09
N HIS A 90 0.57 -3.38 -15.33
CA HIS A 90 1.83 -3.79 -14.72
C HIS A 90 2.01 -3.07 -13.39
N ALA A 91 2.84 -3.62 -12.52
CA ALA A 91 3.18 -2.95 -11.27
C ALA A 91 4.04 -1.72 -11.57
N ASN A 92 3.78 -0.63 -10.86
CA ASN A 92 4.60 0.56 -10.98
C ASN A 92 5.93 0.31 -10.25
N GLU A 93 7.03 0.32 -10.98
CA GLU A 93 8.33 -0.01 -10.41
C GLU A 93 8.76 0.94 -9.30
N ALA A 94 8.59 2.23 -9.52
CA ALA A 94 8.99 3.23 -8.52
C ALA A 94 8.16 3.11 -7.25
N ALA A 95 6.85 2.91 -7.39
CA ALA A 95 5.97 2.74 -6.23
C ALA A 95 6.28 1.45 -5.48
N THR A 96 6.58 0.38 -6.20
CA THR A 96 6.94 -0.91 -5.60
C THR A 96 8.26 -0.80 -4.84
N ALA A 97 9.25 -0.11 -5.42
CA ALA A 97 10.53 0.10 -4.76
C ALA A 97 10.38 0.93 -3.49
N ARG A 98 9.57 1.98 -3.53
CA ARG A 98 9.30 2.80 -2.34
C ARG A 98 8.58 1.99 -1.27
N LEU A 99 7.64 1.15 -1.67
CA LEU A 99 6.93 0.29 -0.72
C LEU A 99 7.90 -0.64 -0.01
N ARG A 100 8.80 -1.25 -0.77
CA ARG A 100 9.82 -2.13 -0.19
C ARG A 100 10.67 -1.40 0.85
N GLU A 101 11.17 -0.22 0.49
CA GLU A 101 11.99 0.58 1.40
C GLU A 101 11.25 0.95 2.67
N ARG A 102 9.98 1.35 2.52
CA ARG A 102 9.17 1.74 3.65
C ARG A 102 8.83 0.58 4.56
N LEU A 103 8.55 -0.58 3.97
CA LEU A 103 8.31 -1.79 4.76
C LEU A 103 9.57 -2.22 5.50
N ASP A 104 10.72 -2.16 4.85
CA ASP A 104 11.98 -2.49 5.50
C ASP A 104 12.22 -1.58 6.71
N ALA A 105 11.99 -0.28 6.54
CA ALA A 105 12.16 0.67 7.63
C ALA A 105 11.15 0.44 8.76
N LEU A 106 9.91 0.12 8.40
CA LEU A 106 8.87 -0.14 9.39
C LEU A 106 9.14 -1.40 10.19
N LEU A 107 9.67 -2.42 9.52
CA LEU A 107 9.88 -3.73 10.11
C LEU A 107 11.28 -3.92 10.69
N ASP A 108 12.05 -2.85 10.76
CA ASP A 108 13.39 -2.90 11.34
C ASP A 108 13.29 -3.06 12.86
N VAL A 109 13.48 -4.27 13.33
CA VAL A 109 13.32 -4.62 14.74
C VAL A 109 14.67 -4.49 15.45
N ARG A 110 15.10 -3.25 15.63
CA ARG A 110 16.37 -2.96 16.30
C ARG A 110 16.18 -2.14 17.58
N ALA A 111 15.01 -2.23 18.18
CA ALA A 111 14.73 -1.49 19.38
C ALA A 111 15.63 -1.95 20.52
N SER A 112 16.29 -1.01 21.17
CA SER A 112 17.11 -1.31 22.35
C SER A 112 16.21 -1.48 23.57
N PRO A 113 16.66 -2.25 24.56
CA PRO A 113 15.85 -2.42 25.78
C PRO A 113 15.48 -1.13 26.48
N GLY A 114 16.23 -0.04 26.23
CA GLY A 114 15.95 1.26 26.82
C GLY A 114 14.94 2.10 26.02
N ASP A 115 14.59 1.71 24.81
CA ASP A 115 13.76 2.49 23.93
C ASP A 115 12.28 2.22 24.16
N ARG A 116 11.83 2.48 25.37
CA ARG A 116 10.40 2.27 25.69
C ARG A 116 9.62 3.53 25.40
N PRO A 117 8.48 3.41 24.70
CA PRO A 117 7.63 4.56 24.45
C PRO A 117 7.12 5.14 25.78
N ARG A 118 7.01 6.43 25.83
CA ARG A 118 6.47 7.13 26.98
C ARG A 118 5.11 6.62 27.41
N ALA A 119 4.35 6.11 26.46
CA ALA A 119 3.03 5.60 26.72
C ALA A 119 3.01 4.46 27.73
N GLU A 120 4.07 3.67 27.78
CA GLU A 120 4.15 2.58 28.76
C GLU A 120 4.18 3.07 30.20
N GLN A 121 4.78 4.22 30.43
CA GLN A 121 4.83 4.78 31.76
C GLN A 121 3.42 5.15 32.25
N VAL A 122 2.61 5.66 31.33
CA VAL A 122 1.23 6.02 31.65
C VAL A 122 0.42 4.79 31.98
N CYS A 123 0.61 3.71 31.22
CA CYS A 123 -0.08 2.46 31.49
C CYS A 123 0.30 1.86 32.83
N ARG A 124 1.56 1.97 33.23
CA ARG A 124 2.01 1.48 34.53
C ARG A 124 1.36 2.25 35.68
N ILE A 125 1.24 3.56 35.52
CA ILE A 125 0.60 4.38 36.53
C ILE A 125 -0.86 4.00 36.68
N ARG A 126 -1.56 3.77 35.56
CA ARG A 126 -2.95 3.35 35.58
C ARG A 126 -3.13 1.96 36.15
N GLY A 127 -2.18 1.09 35.91
CA GLY A 127 -2.24 -0.27 36.41
C GLY A 127 -2.15 -0.39 37.93
N ARG A 128 -1.74 0.68 38.59
CA ARG A 128 -1.64 0.70 40.06
C ARG A 128 -2.96 1.07 40.74
N GLN A 129 -3.91 1.50 39.96
CA GLN A 129 -5.22 1.81 40.50
C GLN A 129 -6.08 0.55 40.54
#